data_4e8e9a0aabc4c8db0d4216e52f5502f3
#
_entry.id   4e8e9a0aabc4c8db0d4216e52f5502f3
#
_cell.length_a   1.000
_cell.length_b   1.000
_cell.length_c   1.000
_cell.angle_alpha   90.00
_cell.angle_beta   90.00
_cell.angle_gamma   90.00
#
_symmetry.space_group_name_H-M   'P 1'
#
loop_
_entity.id
_entity.type
_entity.pdbx_description
1 polymer ?
#
loop_
_entity_poly.entity_id
_entity_poly.type
_entity_poly.pdbx_seq_one_letter_code
_entity_poly.pdbx_strand_id
1 'polypeptide(L)'
;MPAFAESAGGMLTDAQIDVITKGICLRWSQRGVLNVATAPSYVPKSTGDAQRGEVAYKSYCESCHGPGGSGGRKGSTITDDSFLALVSDQGLRTIIITGRPELGAPDWRGNVPGKPMSDQEVTDVVAWLASRRSQNPGQPYSVSNYAQH
;
A
#
# COMPACT_ATOMS: atom_id res chain seq x y z
N MET A 1 -13.24 0.52 -10.66
CA MET A 1 -13.42 -0.78 -11.33
C MET A 1 -14.67 -1.42 -10.75
N PRO A 2 -15.63 -1.91 -11.55
CA PRO A 2 -16.84 -2.54 -11.03
C PRO A 2 -16.50 -3.85 -10.30
N ALA A 3 -17.38 -4.26 -9.40
CA ALA A 3 -17.25 -5.55 -8.75
C ALA A 3 -17.42 -6.70 -9.76
N PHE A 4 -16.69 -7.79 -9.55
CA PHE A 4 -16.81 -8.97 -10.41
C PHE A 4 -17.77 -10.01 -9.87
N ALA A 5 -17.86 -10.14 -8.53
CA ALA A 5 -18.73 -11.13 -7.88
C ALA A 5 -20.22 -10.76 -7.97
N GLU A 6 -21.09 -11.72 -8.27
CA GLU A 6 -22.56 -11.53 -8.29
C GLU A 6 -23.07 -11.00 -6.94
N SER A 7 -22.53 -11.49 -5.83
CA SER A 7 -22.85 -11.02 -4.48
C SER A 7 -22.58 -9.52 -4.25
N ALA A 8 -21.75 -8.91 -5.10
CA ALA A 8 -21.41 -7.49 -5.08
C ALA A 8 -21.91 -6.73 -6.33
N GLY A 9 -22.85 -7.30 -7.09
CA GLY A 9 -23.43 -6.71 -8.31
C GLY A 9 -22.61 -6.94 -9.58
N GLY A 10 -21.66 -7.88 -9.57
CA GLY A 10 -20.88 -8.30 -10.73
C GLY A 10 -21.55 -9.41 -11.53
N MET A 11 -20.81 -9.99 -12.48
CA MET A 11 -21.33 -10.99 -13.41
C MET A 11 -20.77 -12.41 -13.16
N LEU A 12 -19.88 -12.59 -12.20
CA LEU A 12 -19.21 -13.86 -11.95
C LEU A 12 -19.71 -14.50 -10.66
N THR A 13 -20.04 -15.77 -10.72
CA THR A 13 -20.30 -16.58 -9.53
C THR A 13 -19.00 -16.79 -8.74
N ASP A 14 -19.10 -17.04 -7.44
CA ASP A 14 -17.95 -17.35 -6.60
C ASP A 14 -17.17 -18.56 -7.13
N ALA A 15 -17.85 -19.57 -7.67
CA ALA A 15 -17.21 -20.72 -8.30
C ALA A 15 -16.38 -20.35 -9.53
N GLN A 16 -16.87 -19.43 -10.37
CA GLN A 16 -16.12 -18.93 -11.53
C GLN A 16 -14.91 -18.11 -11.10
N ILE A 17 -15.05 -17.26 -10.08
CA ILE A 17 -13.94 -16.49 -9.50
C ILE A 17 -12.87 -17.45 -8.94
N ASP A 18 -13.28 -18.48 -8.24
CA ASP A 18 -12.36 -19.48 -7.67
C ASP A 18 -11.59 -20.24 -8.76
N VAL A 19 -12.25 -20.66 -9.85
CA VAL A 19 -11.60 -21.30 -11.00
C VAL A 19 -10.59 -20.36 -11.66
N ILE A 20 -10.95 -19.11 -11.90
CA ILE A 20 -10.05 -18.10 -12.48
C ILE A 20 -8.85 -17.87 -11.57
N THR A 21 -9.08 -17.66 -10.27
CA THR A 21 -8.02 -17.41 -9.29
C THR A 21 -7.04 -18.59 -9.18
N LYS A 22 -7.56 -19.81 -9.10
CA LYS A 22 -6.75 -21.02 -9.11
C LYS A 22 -5.95 -21.16 -10.40
N GLY A 23 -6.56 -20.88 -11.55
CA GLY A 23 -5.89 -20.91 -12.84
C GLY A 23 -4.73 -19.91 -12.93
N ILE A 24 -4.93 -18.68 -12.45
CA ILE A 24 -3.89 -17.66 -12.36
C ILE A 24 -2.75 -18.12 -11.44
N CYS A 25 -3.06 -18.59 -10.25
CA CYS A 25 -2.08 -19.08 -9.31
C CYS A 25 -1.26 -20.25 -9.85
N LEU A 26 -1.91 -21.21 -10.52
CA LEU A 26 -1.22 -22.38 -11.09
C LEU A 26 -0.28 -22.01 -12.25
N ARG A 27 -0.65 -21.02 -13.03
CA ARG A 27 0.07 -20.68 -14.27
C ARG A 27 1.16 -19.63 -14.06
N TRP A 28 0.94 -18.68 -13.16
CA TRP A 28 1.81 -17.50 -13.02
C TRP A 28 2.43 -17.32 -11.64
N SER A 29 1.98 -18.01 -10.59
CA SER A 29 2.67 -17.94 -9.32
C SER A 29 3.96 -18.78 -9.36
N GLN A 30 5.09 -18.13 -9.09
CA GLN A 30 6.36 -18.83 -8.90
C GLN A 30 6.36 -19.46 -7.50
N ARG A 31 6.14 -20.77 -7.44
CA ARG A 31 6.20 -21.51 -6.19
C ARG A 31 7.60 -21.37 -5.57
N GLY A 32 7.68 -20.89 -4.33
CA GLY A 32 8.93 -20.80 -3.58
C GLY A 32 9.64 -19.44 -3.59
N VAL A 33 9.20 -18.46 -4.39
CA VAL A 33 9.76 -17.10 -4.36
C VAL A 33 9.42 -16.38 -3.05
N LEU A 34 8.24 -16.66 -2.50
CA LEU A 34 7.87 -16.21 -1.16
C LEU A 34 7.97 -17.41 -0.23
N ASN A 35 8.94 -17.41 0.67
CA ASN A 35 8.90 -18.31 1.81
C ASN A 35 7.76 -17.81 2.72
N VAL A 36 6.54 -18.26 2.41
CA VAL A 36 5.26 -17.65 2.82
C VAL A 36 5.04 -17.73 4.33
N ALA A 37 5.81 -18.60 5.02
CA ALA A 37 5.64 -18.84 6.46
C ALA A 37 5.88 -17.61 7.34
N THR A 38 6.59 -16.60 6.86
CA THR A 38 6.94 -15.39 7.63
C THR A 38 6.41 -14.08 7.04
N ALA A 39 5.73 -14.13 5.90
CA ALA A 39 5.17 -12.93 5.29
C ALA A 39 4.07 -12.32 6.17
N PRO A 40 4.00 -10.97 6.28
CA PRO A 40 2.86 -10.31 6.88
C PRO A 40 1.56 -10.76 6.20
N SER A 41 0.50 -10.98 6.97
CA SER A 41 -0.76 -11.46 6.42
C SER A 41 -1.39 -10.42 5.49
N TYR A 42 -2.16 -10.87 4.48
CA TYR A 42 -2.89 -9.97 3.59
C TYR A 42 -3.88 -9.10 4.38
N VAL A 43 -4.62 -9.70 5.30
CA VAL A 43 -5.53 -8.97 6.20
C VAL A 43 -4.78 -8.66 7.50
N PRO A 44 -4.81 -7.39 7.99
CA PRO A 44 -4.17 -7.05 9.25
C PRO A 44 -4.80 -7.82 10.41
N LYS A 45 -3.97 -8.33 11.32
CA LYS A 45 -4.40 -9.10 12.50
C LYS A 45 -4.75 -8.23 13.70
N SER A 46 -4.38 -6.95 13.64
CA SER A 46 -4.50 -6.00 14.75
C SER A 46 -4.79 -4.59 14.23
N THR A 47 -5.22 -3.72 15.11
CA THR A 47 -5.38 -2.30 14.82
C THR A 47 -4.02 -1.62 14.70
N GLY A 48 -3.88 -0.73 13.71
CA GLY A 48 -2.70 0.09 13.52
C GLY A 48 -2.71 1.32 14.43
N ASP A 49 -1.51 1.81 14.72
CA ASP A 49 -1.26 3.02 15.49
C ASP A 49 -0.40 3.98 14.68
N ALA A 50 -0.88 5.20 14.45
CA ALA A 50 -0.19 6.16 13.60
C ALA A 50 1.12 6.69 14.21
N GLN A 51 1.26 6.74 15.53
CA GLN A 51 2.49 7.21 16.18
C GLN A 51 3.60 6.16 16.04
N ARG A 52 3.28 4.87 16.28
CA ARG A 52 4.22 3.78 16.00
C ARG A 52 4.53 3.68 14.52
N GLY A 53 3.53 3.95 13.67
CA GLY A 53 3.67 3.99 12.22
C GLY A 53 4.68 5.02 11.75
N GLU A 54 4.72 6.21 12.37
CA GLU A 54 5.73 7.22 12.08
C GLU A 54 7.14 6.74 12.42
N VAL A 55 7.31 6.06 13.55
CA VAL A 55 8.60 5.47 13.95
C VAL A 55 9.04 4.39 12.99
N ALA A 56 8.12 3.51 12.60
CA ALA A 56 8.40 2.47 11.61
C ALA A 56 8.71 3.09 10.24
N TYR A 57 7.96 4.11 9.80
CA TYR A 57 8.23 4.85 8.57
C TYR A 57 9.66 5.39 8.53
N LYS A 58 10.10 6.08 9.59
CA LYS A 58 11.47 6.61 9.70
C LYS A 58 12.53 5.53 9.57
N SER A 59 12.25 4.36 10.11
CA SER A 59 13.19 3.24 10.10
C SER A 59 13.29 2.55 8.73
N TYR A 60 12.17 2.38 8.03
CA TYR A 60 12.09 1.52 6.84
C TYR A 60 11.91 2.28 5.52
N CYS A 61 11.34 3.47 5.53
CA CYS A 61 10.86 4.13 4.30
C CYS A 61 11.52 5.49 4.03
N GLU A 62 11.88 6.23 5.07
CA GLU A 62 12.35 7.61 4.98
C GLU A 62 13.61 7.78 4.11
N SER A 63 14.51 6.79 4.13
CA SER A 63 15.76 6.83 3.34
C SER A 63 15.52 6.95 1.83
N CYS A 64 14.36 6.49 1.36
CA CYS A 64 13.96 6.59 -0.05
C CYS A 64 12.91 7.67 -0.27
N HIS A 65 11.87 7.72 0.58
CA HIS A 65 10.70 8.59 0.42
C HIS A 65 10.81 9.96 1.10
N GLY A 66 11.95 10.24 1.73
CA GLY A 66 12.23 11.52 2.36
C GLY A 66 11.48 11.76 3.68
N PRO A 67 11.82 12.84 4.40
CA PRO A 67 11.18 13.17 5.67
C PRO A 67 9.67 13.34 5.50
N GLY A 68 8.91 12.65 6.36
CA GLY A 68 7.46 12.72 6.34
C GLY A 68 6.79 12.19 5.06
N GLY A 69 7.50 11.49 4.19
CA GLY A 69 6.94 10.94 2.96
C GLY A 69 6.82 11.93 1.80
N SER A 70 7.48 13.07 1.88
CA SER A 70 7.40 14.15 0.89
C SER A 70 8.15 13.88 -0.42
N GLY A 71 8.79 12.73 -0.52
CA GLY A 71 9.65 12.37 -1.65
C GLY A 71 11.13 12.60 -1.36
N GLY A 72 11.97 11.90 -2.09
CA GLY A 72 13.41 11.95 -2.00
C GLY A 72 14.09 11.66 -3.33
N ARG A 73 15.41 11.53 -3.31
CA ARG A 73 16.17 11.23 -4.55
C ARG A 73 15.89 9.83 -5.12
N LYS A 74 15.44 8.90 -4.30
CA LYS A 74 15.24 7.48 -4.65
C LYS A 74 13.77 7.08 -4.77
N GLY A 75 12.87 7.82 -4.14
CA GLY A 75 11.45 7.50 -4.11
C GLY A 75 10.58 8.75 -4.23
N SER A 76 9.43 8.61 -4.86
CA SER A 76 8.44 9.67 -4.97
C SER A 76 7.78 9.96 -3.63
N THR A 77 7.03 11.07 -3.57
CA THR A 77 6.13 11.35 -2.44
C THR A 77 5.10 10.22 -2.29
N ILE A 78 4.83 9.83 -1.05
CA ILE A 78 3.81 8.85 -0.69
C ILE A 78 2.74 9.45 0.23
N THR A 79 2.85 10.72 0.53
CA THR A 79 1.89 11.49 1.32
C THR A 79 1.16 12.55 0.48
N ASP A 80 1.21 12.41 -0.85
CA ASP A 80 0.41 13.23 -1.76
C ASP A 80 -1.10 13.00 -1.54
N ASP A 81 -1.86 14.08 -1.46
CA ASP A 81 -3.29 14.05 -1.16
C ASP A 81 -4.08 13.24 -2.20
N SER A 82 -3.75 13.39 -3.48
CA SER A 82 -4.44 12.68 -4.56
C SER A 82 -4.14 11.19 -4.53
N PHE A 83 -2.89 10.81 -4.25
CA PHE A 83 -2.50 9.41 -4.09
C PHE A 83 -3.22 8.78 -2.90
N LEU A 84 -3.18 9.42 -1.73
CA LEU A 84 -3.81 8.89 -0.52
C LEU A 84 -5.34 8.85 -0.61
N ALA A 85 -5.96 9.75 -1.38
CA ALA A 85 -7.39 9.74 -1.63
C ALA A 85 -7.84 8.54 -2.48
N LEU A 86 -6.97 8.07 -3.39
CA LEU A 86 -7.30 7.01 -4.34
C LEU A 86 -6.91 5.61 -3.88
N VAL A 87 -5.93 5.49 -2.98
CA VAL A 87 -5.44 4.19 -2.52
C VAL A 87 -6.13 3.76 -1.23
N SER A 88 -6.60 2.53 -1.18
CA SER A 88 -7.17 1.95 0.04
C SER A 88 -6.07 1.52 1.03
N ASP A 89 -6.41 1.35 2.31
CA ASP A 89 -5.49 0.81 3.32
C ASP A 89 -4.98 -0.57 2.92
N GLN A 90 -5.85 -1.40 2.33
CA GLN A 90 -5.47 -2.70 1.80
C GLN A 90 -4.50 -2.58 0.62
N GLY A 91 -4.68 -1.57 -0.23
CA GLY A 91 -3.75 -1.28 -1.33
C GLY A 91 -2.37 -0.86 -0.80
N LEU A 92 -2.32 0.06 0.17
CA LEU A 92 -1.08 0.47 0.83
C LEU A 92 -0.36 -0.73 1.47
N ARG A 93 -1.11 -1.55 2.23
CA ARG A 93 -0.58 -2.76 2.85
C ARG A 93 0.01 -3.72 1.83
N THR A 94 -0.70 -3.96 0.75
CA THR A 94 -0.24 -4.85 -0.32
C THR A 94 1.06 -4.35 -0.94
N ILE A 95 1.15 -3.05 -1.26
CA ILE A 95 2.35 -2.43 -1.84
C ILE A 95 3.55 -2.57 -0.89
N ILE A 96 3.37 -2.36 0.41
CA ILE A 96 4.45 -2.50 1.40
C ILE A 96 4.93 -3.96 1.47
N ILE A 97 4.01 -4.92 1.47
CA ILE A 97 4.35 -6.34 1.57
C ILE A 97 5.06 -6.82 0.30
N THR A 98 4.52 -6.50 -0.87
CA THR A 98 5.05 -7.02 -2.14
C THR A 98 6.25 -6.24 -2.67
N GLY A 99 6.38 -4.97 -2.28
CA GLY A 99 7.28 -4.04 -2.94
C GLY A 99 6.88 -3.74 -4.38
N ARG A 100 7.73 -3.02 -5.06
CA ARG A 100 7.69 -2.72 -6.49
C ARG A 100 9.11 -2.85 -7.04
N PRO A 101 9.65 -4.07 -7.12
CA PRO A 101 11.05 -4.31 -7.49
C PRO A 101 11.40 -3.75 -8.87
N GLU A 102 10.45 -3.70 -9.79
CA GLU A 102 10.59 -3.08 -11.10
C GLU A 102 10.81 -1.56 -11.04
N LEU A 103 10.47 -0.91 -9.93
CA LEU A 103 10.71 0.50 -9.65
C LEU A 103 11.84 0.71 -8.62
N GLY A 104 12.50 -0.37 -8.19
CA GLY A 104 13.55 -0.33 -7.18
C GLY A 104 13.04 -0.26 -5.73
N ALA A 105 11.73 -0.41 -5.49
CA ALA A 105 11.16 -0.47 -4.15
C ALA A 105 11.17 -1.92 -3.63
N PRO A 106 11.93 -2.23 -2.56
CA PRO A 106 12.02 -3.58 -2.02
C PRO A 106 10.68 -4.01 -1.38
N ASP A 107 10.51 -5.31 -1.20
CA ASP A 107 9.43 -5.86 -0.37
C ASP A 107 9.72 -5.67 1.14
N TRP A 108 8.82 -6.13 2.01
CA TRP A 108 8.91 -5.99 3.47
C TRP A 108 10.23 -6.52 4.08
N ARG A 109 11.01 -7.34 3.35
CA ARG A 109 12.29 -7.93 3.80
C ARG A 109 13.48 -7.04 3.52
N GLY A 110 13.41 -6.22 2.47
CA GLY A 110 14.56 -5.55 1.88
C GLY A 110 14.78 -4.10 2.29
N ASN A 111 13.84 -3.50 3.03
CA ASN A 111 13.94 -2.07 3.41
C ASN A 111 15.10 -1.80 4.38
N VAL A 112 15.34 -2.70 5.32
CA VAL A 112 16.49 -2.64 6.24
C VAL A 112 17.17 -4.00 6.23
N PRO A 113 18.46 -4.09 5.86
CA PRO A 113 19.18 -5.36 5.82
C PRO A 113 19.10 -6.13 7.13
N GLY A 114 18.68 -7.39 7.08
CA GLY A 114 18.58 -8.27 8.26
C GLY A 114 17.42 -7.97 9.21
N LYS A 115 16.59 -6.96 8.92
CA LYS A 115 15.43 -6.61 9.74
C LYS A 115 14.17 -6.48 8.88
N PRO A 116 13.50 -7.60 8.56
CA PRO A 116 12.21 -7.54 7.86
C PRO A 116 11.14 -6.85 8.71
N MET A 117 10.21 -6.17 8.05
CA MET A 117 9.06 -5.58 8.74
C MET A 117 8.15 -6.66 9.30
N SER A 118 7.72 -6.50 10.53
CA SER A 118 6.70 -7.34 11.15
C SER A 118 5.30 -6.99 10.62
N ASP A 119 4.33 -7.88 10.81
CA ASP A 119 2.92 -7.65 10.48
C ASP A 119 2.37 -6.38 11.15
N GLN A 120 2.77 -6.14 12.42
CA GLN A 120 2.37 -4.95 13.17
C GLN A 120 2.99 -3.68 12.61
N GLU A 121 4.28 -3.67 12.28
CA GLU A 121 4.94 -2.49 11.69
C GLU A 121 4.32 -2.11 10.35
N VAL A 122 3.98 -3.10 9.50
CA VAL A 122 3.23 -2.85 8.26
C VAL A 122 1.88 -2.22 8.55
N THR A 123 1.13 -2.76 9.53
CA THR A 123 -0.18 -2.23 9.93
C THR A 123 -0.08 -0.80 10.46
N ASP A 124 0.93 -0.53 11.29
CA ASP A 124 1.15 0.79 11.88
C ASP A 124 1.56 1.84 10.81
N VAL A 125 2.42 1.48 9.86
CA VAL A 125 2.77 2.37 8.73
C VAL A 125 1.55 2.70 7.88
N VAL A 126 0.68 1.73 7.62
CA VAL A 126 -0.59 1.98 6.90
C VAL A 126 -1.47 2.94 7.69
N ALA A 127 -1.59 2.78 9.01
CA ALA A 127 -2.35 3.70 9.86
C ALA A 127 -1.76 5.13 9.86
N TRP A 128 -0.43 5.25 9.85
CA TRP A 128 0.24 6.55 9.73
C TRP A 128 -0.03 7.21 8.37
N LEU A 129 0.05 6.49 7.27
CA LEU A 129 -0.30 7.01 5.94
C LEU A 129 -1.78 7.39 5.87
N ALA A 130 -2.66 6.55 6.38
CA ALA A 130 -4.10 6.83 6.43
C ALA A 130 -4.43 8.09 7.23
N SER A 131 -3.71 8.36 8.33
CA SER A 131 -3.87 9.57 9.13
C SER A 131 -3.48 10.87 8.41
N ARG A 132 -2.76 10.75 7.29
CA ARG A 132 -2.35 11.87 6.44
C ARG A 132 -3.36 12.20 5.33
N ARG A 133 -4.43 11.43 5.20
CA ARG A 133 -5.47 11.70 4.21
C ARG A 133 -6.16 13.02 4.47
N SER A 134 -6.32 13.81 3.44
CA SER A 134 -7.18 14.99 3.49
C SER A 134 -8.62 14.57 3.74
N GLN A 135 -9.33 15.27 4.63
CA GLN A 135 -10.77 15.04 4.86
C GLN A 135 -11.62 15.41 3.65
N ASN A 136 -11.12 16.31 2.82
CA ASN A 136 -11.79 16.80 1.62
C ASN A 136 -10.85 16.73 0.41
N PRO A 137 -10.51 15.52 -0.07
CA PRO A 137 -9.70 15.38 -1.27
C PRO A 137 -10.43 16.03 -2.45
N GLY A 138 -9.68 16.77 -3.27
CA GLY A 138 -10.27 17.46 -4.41
C GLY A 138 -11.00 18.75 -4.08
N GLN A 139 -10.78 19.35 -2.93
CA GLN A 139 -11.22 20.74 -2.68
C GLN A 139 -10.73 21.63 -3.82
N PRO A 140 -11.59 22.52 -4.33
CA PRO A 140 -11.27 23.37 -5.46
C PRO A 140 -10.00 24.14 -5.18
N TYR A 141 -9.13 24.20 -6.18
CA TYR A 141 -7.98 25.08 -6.15
C TYR A 141 -8.45 26.47 -5.71
N SER A 142 -7.71 27.09 -4.81
CA SER A 142 -8.07 28.41 -4.33
C SER A 142 -8.26 29.32 -5.55
N VAL A 143 -9.45 29.89 -5.72
CA VAL A 143 -9.86 30.74 -6.86
C VAL A 143 -8.97 31.98 -7.03
N SER A 144 -8.10 32.26 -6.06
CA SER A 144 -7.19 33.39 -6.08
C SER A 144 -6.15 33.40 -7.20
N ASN A 145 -5.90 32.27 -7.85
CA ASN A 145 -4.87 32.15 -8.88
C ASN A 145 -5.41 32.21 -10.33
N TYR A 146 -6.72 32.22 -10.54
CA TYR A 146 -7.32 32.26 -11.88
C TYR A 146 -7.85 33.64 -12.33
N ALA A 147 -7.74 34.65 -11.46
CA ALA A 147 -8.26 35.99 -11.76
C ALA A 147 -7.23 36.97 -12.35
N GLN A 148 -6.05 36.49 -12.76
CA GLN A 148 -4.97 37.35 -13.27
C GLN A 148 -4.40 36.91 -14.64
N HIS A 149 -5.25 36.37 -15.52
CA HIS A 149 -4.87 36.23 -16.95
C HIS A 149 -6.00 36.63 -17.86
#